data_34f400baf016a60b5f58621415b04651
#
_entry.id   34f400baf016a60b5f58621415b04651
#
_cell.length_a   1.000
_cell.length_b   1.000
_cell.length_c   1.000
_cell.angle_alpha   90.00
_cell.angle_beta   90.00
_cell.angle_gamma   90.00
#
_symmetry.space_group_name_H-M   'P 1'
#
loop_
_entity.id
_entity.type
_entity.pdbx_description
1 polymer ?
#
loop_
_entity_poly.entity_id
_entity_poly.type
_entity_poly.pdbx_seq_one_letter_code
_entity_poly.pdbx_strand_id
1 'polypeptide(L)'
;SKGIINDTLLKLLKLNVRLPDSFQGDLNAQIAACEIGRRRLCDLENRYGVETLKSIFSDLLNRSELMTRQAIQTLPDGSHSYVDYLDNDGIDLDTPIKIEVSVLVQGDSVHIDFSGTSQQVRGPFNLMPSGAYAAAYFAVHAMTDPSIPTNGGCFRPIKLVLPPKSIVNPEEPAPVNARTSTMKRVAGCITGAPVSYTHLTLPTNREV
;
A
#
# COMPACT_ATOMS: atom_id res chain seq x y z
N SER A 1 -26.17 14.97 -4.29
CA SER A 1 -26.51 14.49 -2.94
C SER A 1 -27.70 13.55 -3.01
N LYS A 2 -27.86 12.64 -2.06
CA LYS A 2 -28.96 11.65 -2.00
C LYS A 2 -29.05 10.71 -3.22
N GLY A 3 -27.90 10.32 -3.79
CA GLY A 3 -27.84 9.41 -4.95
C GLY A 3 -28.13 10.07 -6.30
N ILE A 4 -28.34 11.39 -6.36
CA ILE A 4 -28.53 12.13 -7.60
C ILE A 4 -27.21 12.70 -8.07
N ILE A 5 -26.83 12.39 -9.32
CA ILE A 5 -25.63 12.92 -9.95
C ILE A 5 -25.82 14.43 -10.21
N ASN A 6 -24.81 15.21 -9.90
CA ASN A 6 -24.78 16.64 -10.25
C ASN A 6 -24.25 16.78 -11.69
N ASP A 7 -25.14 17.05 -12.64
CA ASP A 7 -24.81 17.14 -14.08
C ASP A 7 -23.80 18.26 -14.38
N THR A 8 -23.88 19.38 -13.65
CA THR A 8 -22.95 20.50 -13.84
C THR A 8 -21.53 20.10 -13.45
N LEU A 9 -21.39 19.44 -12.29
CA LEU A 9 -20.10 18.93 -11.84
C LEU A 9 -19.56 17.85 -12.80
N LEU A 10 -20.42 16.94 -13.25
CA LEU A 10 -20.03 15.91 -14.21
C LEU A 10 -19.52 16.51 -15.52
N LYS A 11 -20.21 17.51 -16.06
CA LYS A 11 -19.76 18.24 -17.26
C LYS A 11 -18.43 18.92 -17.04
N LEU A 12 -18.24 19.58 -15.89
CA LEU A 12 -16.96 20.22 -15.53
C LEU A 12 -15.82 19.20 -15.49
N LEU A 13 -16.03 18.06 -14.83
CA LEU A 13 -15.02 16.99 -14.77
C LEU A 13 -14.68 16.45 -16.16
N LYS A 14 -15.68 16.18 -17.01
CA LYS A 14 -15.47 15.69 -18.40
C LYS A 14 -14.68 16.68 -19.26
N LEU A 15 -14.83 17.97 -19.04
CA LEU A 15 -14.06 18.99 -19.78
C LEU A 15 -12.59 19.08 -19.33
N ASN A 16 -12.25 18.55 -18.15
CA ASN A 16 -10.90 18.60 -17.59
C ASN A 16 -10.15 17.26 -17.62
N VAL A 17 -10.70 16.24 -18.29
CA VAL A 17 -10.04 14.94 -18.46
C VAL A 17 -9.71 14.66 -19.91
N ARG A 18 -8.64 13.92 -20.13
CA ARG A 18 -8.15 13.60 -21.47
C ARG A 18 -9.09 12.66 -22.25
N LEU A 19 -9.75 11.73 -21.56
CA LEU A 19 -10.62 10.69 -22.12
C LEU A 19 -11.99 10.73 -21.43
N PRO A 20 -12.89 11.65 -21.81
CA PRO A 20 -14.14 11.91 -21.09
C PRO A 20 -15.10 10.72 -21.07
N ASP A 21 -15.12 9.89 -22.11
CA ASP A 21 -16.03 8.73 -22.16
C ASP A 21 -15.52 7.57 -21.29
N SER A 22 -14.20 7.31 -21.28
CA SER A 22 -13.60 6.35 -20.36
C SER A 22 -13.80 6.78 -18.90
N PHE A 23 -13.56 8.07 -18.59
CA PHE A 23 -13.83 8.64 -17.28
C PHE A 23 -15.29 8.44 -16.84
N GLN A 24 -16.24 8.69 -17.74
CA GLN A 24 -17.67 8.49 -17.46
C GLN A 24 -17.97 7.01 -17.18
N GLY A 25 -17.38 6.09 -17.96
CA GLY A 25 -17.52 4.64 -17.76
C GLY A 25 -17.00 4.20 -16.40
N ASP A 26 -15.80 4.64 -16.04
CA ASP A 26 -15.17 4.34 -14.74
C ASP A 26 -15.99 4.89 -13.57
N LEU A 27 -16.48 6.13 -13.67
CA LEU A 27 -17.32 6.74 -12.66
C LEU A 27 -18.64 5.97 -12.46
N ASN A 28 -19.29 5.58 -13.56
CA ASN A 28 -20.51 4.78 -13.52
C ASN A 28 -20.27 3.41 -12.87
N ALA A 29 -19.13 2.77 -13.16
CA ALA A 29 -18.75 1.50 -12.56
C ALA A 29 -18.53 1.64 -11.05
N GLN A 30 -17.87 2.71 -10.60
CA GLN A 30 -17.68 2.99 -9.17
C GLN A 30 -19.01 3.22 -8.46
N ILE A 31 -19.93 3.99 -9.05
CA ILE A 31 -21.28 4.23 -8.48
C ILE A 31 -22.05 2.92 -8.40
N ALA A 32 -22.02 2.09 -9.47
CA ALA A 32 -22.68 0.80 -9.47
C ALA A 32 -22.12 -0.15 -8.41
N ALA A 33 -20.79 -0.18 -8.22
CA ALA A 33 -20.15 -0.97 -7.19
C ALA A 33 -20.59 -0.55 -5.78
N CYS A 34 -20.66 0.76 -5.49
CA CYS A 34 -21.18 1.28 -4.22
C CYS A 34 -22.63 0.87 -3.97
N GLU A 35 -23.48 0.95 -5.00
CA GLU A 35 -24.90 0.59 -4.87
C GLU A 35 -25.09 -0.93 -4.67
N ILE A 36 -24.31 -1.76 -5.36
CA ILE A 36 -24.31 -3.22 -5.13
C ILE A 36 -23.85 -3.52 -3.70
N GLY A 37 -22.76 -2.89 -3.25
CA GLY A 37 -22.25 -3.05 -1.88
C GLY A 37 -23.31 -2.68 -0.83
N ARG A 38 -23.95 -1.53 -1.01
CA ARG A 38 -25.06 -1.08 -0.13
C ARG A 38 -26.19 -2.12 -0.06
N ARG A 39 -26.66 -2.60 -1.19
CA ARG A 39 -27.74 -3.62 -1.24
C ARG A 39 -27.32 -4.91 -0.54
N ARG A 40 -26.12 -5.40 -0.79
CA ARG A 40 -25.60 -6.61 -0.12
C ARG A 40 -25.49 -6.46 1.39
N LEU A 41 -25.05 -5.30 1.88
CA LEU A 41 -25.01 -5.03 3.31
C LEU A 41 -26.40 -4.98 3.92
N CYS A 42 -27.38 -4.34 3.26
CA CYS A 42 -28.77 -4.35 3.72
C CYS A 42 -29.38 -5.76 3.74
N ASP A 43 -29.06 -6.60 2.75
CA ASP A 43 -29.53 -8.00 2.72
C ASP A 43 -28.96 -8.79 3.92
N LEU A 44 -27.67 -8.58 4.25
CA LEU A 44 -27.04 -9.20 5.41
C LEU A 44 -27.66 -8.67 6.73
N GLU A 45 -27.90 -7.36 6.82
CA GLU A 45 -28.55 -6.74 7.97
C GLU A 45 -29.94 -7.32 8.21
N ASN A 46 -30.75 -7.44 7.16
CA ASN A 46 -32.08 -8.04 7.24
C ASN A 46 -32.04 -9.51 7.68
N ARG A 47 -30.99 -10.25 7.29
CA ARG A 47 -30.84 -11.68 7.59
C ARG A 47 -30.30 -11.96 8.98
N TYR A 48 -29.35 -11.18 9.45
CA TYR A 48 -28.58 -11.48 10.68
C TYR A 48 -28.76 -10.43 11.78
N GLY A 49 -29.29 -9.25 11.47
CA GLY A 49 -29.39 -8.12 12.38
C GLY A 49 -28.06 -7.35 12.53
N VAL A 50 -28.17 -6.07 12.88
CA VAL A 50 -27.03 -5.13 12.94
C VAL A 50 -25.98 -5.56 13.97
N GLU A 51 -26.41 -5.95 15.17
CA GLU A 51 -25.48 -6.29 16.27
C GLU A 51 -24.69 -7.57 15.96
N THR A 52 -25.35 -8.57 15.37
CA THR A 52 -24.67 -9.79 14.92
C THR A 52 -23.62 -9.49 13.84
N LEU A 53 -23.96 -8.62 12.87
CA LEU A 53 -23.01 -8.23 11.83
C LEU A 53 -21.81 -7.48 12.39
N LYS A 54 -22.01 -6.56 13.32
CA LYS A 54 -20.91 -5.85 13.98
C LYS A 54 -19.96 -6.82 14.69
N SER A 55 -20.53 -7.79 15.42
CA SER A 55 -19.73 -8.84 16.08
C SER A 55 -18.93 -9.65 15.06
N ILE A 56 -19.58 -10.15 14.00
CA ILE A 56 -18.92 -10.94 12.95
C ILE A 56 -17.79 -10.13 12.28
N PHE A 57 -18.01 -8.85 11.96
CA PHE A 57 -16.96 -8.03 11.36
C PHE A 57 -15.78 -7.83 12.31
N SER A 58 -16.05 -7.60 13.60
CA SER A 58 -14.99 -7.52 14.62
C SER A 58 -14.21 -8.80 14.72
N ASP A 59 -14.88 -9.96 14.75
CA ASP A 59 -14.25 -11.28 14.84
C ASP A 59 -13.40 -11.58 13.61
N LEU A 60 -13.88 -11.25 12.40
CA LEU A 60 -13.12 -11.41 11.16
C LEU A 60 -11.85 -10.56 11.15
N LEU A 61 -11.92 -9.30 11.61
CA LEU A 61 -10.76 -8.44 11.72
C LEU A 61 -9.75 -8.97 12.74
N ASN A 62 -10.21 -9.38 13.92
CA ASN A 62 -9.37 -9.91 14.99
C ASN A 62 -8.71 -11.25 14.57
N ARG A 63 -9.45 -12.10 13.86
CA ARG A 63 -8.91 -13.34 13.31
C ARG A 63 -7.79 -13.09 12.32
N SER A 64 -8.00 -12.17 11.36
CA SER A 64 -6.97 -11.84 10.38
C SER A 64 -5.74 -11.19 11.03
N GLU A 65 -5.92 -10.36 12.04
CA GLU A 65 -4.83 -9.81 12.84
C GLU A 65 -4.03 -10.94 13.52
N LEU A 66 -4.71 -11.87 14.20
CA LEU A 66 -4.06 -12.99 14.89
C LEU A 66 -3.26 -13.86 13.90
N MET A 67 -3.86 -14.20 12.76
CA MET A 67 -3.17 -14.96 11.70
C MET A 67 -1.92 -14.23 11.19
N THR A 68 -1.99 -12.91 10.97
CA THR A 68 -0.84 -12.13 10.53
C THR A 68 0.24 -12.08 11.61
N ARG A 69 -0.11 -11.90 12.88
CA ARG A 69 0.84 -11.92 14.00
C ARG A 69 1.56 -13.26 14.10
N GLN A 70 0.82 -14.37 14.01
CA GLN A 70 1.39 -15.71 14.00
C GLN A 70 2.33 -15.94 12.81
N ALA A 71 1.97 -15.45 11.63
CA ALA A 71 2.83 -15.53 10.45
C ALA A 71 4.11 -14.70 10.60
N ILE A 72 4.03 -13.48 11.17
CA ILE A 72 5.21 -12.65 11.44
C ILE A 72 6.13 -13.33 12.45
N GLN A 73 5.62 -14.01 13.47
CA GLN A 73 6.43 -14.75 14.46
C GLN A 73 7.27 -15.88 13.84
N THR A 74 6.98 -16.31 12.62
CA THR A 74 7.82 -17.28 11.92
C THR A 74 9.05 -16.65 11.26
N LEU A 75 9.07 -15.32 11.14
CA LEU A 75 10.21 -14.59 10.63
C LEU A 75 11.24 -14.36 11.75
N PRO A 76 12.55 -14.35 11.43
CA PRO A 76 13.56 -14.03 12.42
C PRO A 76 13.45 -12.56 12.86
N ASP A 77 13.53 -12.30 14.16
CA ASP A 77 13.67 -10.95 14.70
C ASP A 77 14.95 -10.28 14.18
N GLY A 78 14.86 -9.00 13.87
CA GLY A 78 16.01 -8.24 13.42
C GLY A 78 15.65 -6.99 12.65
N SER A 79 16.66 -6.15 12.42
CA SER A 79 16.55 -4.94 11.60
C SER A 79 17.33 -5.12 10.31
N HIS A 80 16.68 -4.91 9.19
CA HIS A 80 17.24 -5.06 7.85
C HIS A 80 16.98 -3.81 7.04
N SER A 81 18.02 -3.31 6.35
CA SER A 81 17.89 -2.12 5.50
C SER A 81 18.16 -2.47 4.04
N TYR A 82 17.49 -1.76 3.16
CA TYR A 82 17.68 -1.88 1.73
C TYR A 82 17.57 -0.53 1.05
N VAL A 83 18.38 -0.33 0.02
CA VAL A 83 18.41 0.89 -0.77
C VAL A 83 18.29 0.53 -2.24
N ASP A 84 17.42 1.24 -2.94
CA ASP A 84 17.30 1.14 -4.39
C ASP A 84 16.96 2.53 -4.97
N TYR A 85 17.01 2.67 -6.28
CA TYR A 85 16.88 3.96 -6.94
C TYR A 85 15.88 3.88 -8.09
N LEU A 86 15.15 5.00 -8.30
CA LEU A 86 14.59 5.32 -9.60
C LEU A 86 15.63 6.15 -10.35
N ASP A 87 15.72 5.99 -11.67
CA ASP A 87 16.76 6.61 -12.48
C ASP A 87 16.75 8.14 -12.37
N ASN A 88 15.57 8.75 -12.45
CA ASN A 88 15.35 10.18 -12.34
C ASN A 88 13.86 10.52 -12.18
N ASP A 89 13.52 11.81 -12.08
CA ASP A 89 12.13 12.26 -11.97
C ASP A 89 11.46 12.67 -13.29
N GLY A 90 12.17 12.52 -14.42
CA GLY A 90 11.71 12.93 -15.75
C GLY A 90 11.86 14.43 -16.05
N ILE A 91 12.36 15.21 -15.08
CA ILE A 91 12.67 16.64 -15.21
C ILE A 91 14.16 16.88 -14.97
N ASP A 92 14.68 16.41 -13.85
CA ASP A 92 16.11 16.36 -13.54
C ASP A 92 16.62 14.96 -13.88
N LEU A 93 17.23 14.84 -15.07
CA LEU A 93 17.63 13.53 -15.63
C LEU A 93 18.94 12.98 -15.02
N ASP A 94 19.69 13.81 -14.32
CA ASP A 94 21.00 13.46 -13.78
C ASP A 94 20.95 13.05 -12.29
N THR A 95 19.79 13.20 -11.64
CA THR A 95 19.65 12.96 -10.22
C THR A 95 18.82 11.71 -9.94
N PRO A 96 19.44 10.58 -9.54
CA PRO A 96 18.72 9.40 -9.09
C PRO A 96 17.91 9.66 -7.83
N ILE A 97 16.73 9.03 -7.75
CA ILE A 97 15.82 9.18 -6.60
C ILE A 97 16.00 7.96 -5.70
N LYS A 98 16.57 8.17 -4.53
CA LYS A 98 16.80 7.11 -3.55
C LYS A 98 15.51 6.71 -2.84
N ILE A 99 15.26 5.40 -2.78
CA ILE A 99 14.28 4.77 -1.91
C ILE A 99 15.05 3.92 -0.90
N GLU A 100 15.01 4.32 0.35
CA GLU A 100 15.66 3.62 1.46
C GLU A 100 14.62 3.16 2.46
N VAL A 101 14.70 1.91 2.87
CA VAL A 101 13.80 1.33 3.85
C VAL A 101 14.60 0.61 4.93
N SER A 102 14.17 0.76 6.18
CA SER A 102 14.56 -0.09 7.30
C SER A 102 13.35 -0.89 7.76
N VAL A 103 13.47 -2.20 7.77
CA VAL A 103 12.43 -3.16 8.20
C VAL A 103 12.88 -3.80 9.49
N LEU A 104 12.17 -3.52 10.57
CA LEU A 104 12.37 -4.14 11.89
C LEU A 104 11.27 -5.16 12.12
N VAL A 105 11.64 -6.43 12.23
CA VAL A 105 10.79 -7.51 12.71
C VAL A 105 11.03 -7.67 14.21
N GLN A 106 9.96 -7.56 15.01
CA GLN A 106 10.02 -7.67 16.46
C GLN A 106 8.82 -8.46 16.99
N GLY A 107 9.06 -9.71 17.37
CA GLY A 107 8.03 -10.61 17.87
C GLY A 107 6.93 -10.84 16.82
N ASP A 108 5.76 -10.23 17.03
CA ASP A 108 4.58 -10.38 16.19
C ASP A 108 4.24 -9.14 15.35
N SER A 109 5.19 -8.22 15.21
CA SER A 109 4.97 -6.95 14.50
C SER A 109 6.12 -6.59 13.57
N VAL A 110 5.81 -5.81 12.53
CA VAL A 110 6.77 -5.28 11.55
C VAL A 110 6.68 -3.75 11.54
N HIS A 111 7.84 -3.11 11.69
CA HIS A 111 7.99 -1.66 11.57
C HIS A 111 8.82 -1.36 10.33
N ILE A 112 8.30 -0.51 9.46
CA ILE A 112 8.90 -0.15 8.18
C ILE A 112 9.14 1.36 8.18
N ASP A 113 10.40 1.76 8.14
CA ASP A 113 10.82 3.16 8.22
C ASP A 113 11.46 3.60 6.90
N PHE A 114 10.94 4.67 6.32
CA PHE A 114 11.40 5.30 5.09
C PHE A 114 12.18 6.60 5.33
N SER A 115 12.67 6.85 6.53
CA SER A 115 13.34 8.11 6.91
C SER A 115 14.58 8.45 6.06
N GLY A 116 15.23 7.45 5.44
CA GLY A 116 16.37 7.65 4.55
C GLY A 116 16.02 7.94 3.09
N THR A 117 14.73 7.93 2.72
CA THR A 117 14.26 8.11 1.34
C THR A 117 14.36 9.57 0.89
N SER A 118 14.59 9.81 -0.41
CA SER A 118 14.66 11.14 -1.03
C SER A 118 13.44 12.00 -0.74
N GLN A 119 13.66 13.33 -0.74
CA GLN A 119 12.59 14.31 -0.70
C GLN A 119 11.66 14.16 -1.91
N GLN A 120 10.46 14.74 -1.83
CA GLN A 120 9.54 14.81 -2.95
C GLN A 120 10.18 15.48 -4.16
N VAL A 121 9.84 15.02 -5.35
CA VAL A 121 10.41 15.45 -6.61
C VAL A 121 9.43 16.31 -7.41
N ARG A 122 9.96 17.08 -8.36
CA ARG A 122 9.16 17.93 -9.26
C ARG A 122 8.44 17.13 -10.33
N GLY A 123 8.98 15.98 -10.70
CA GLY A 123 8.41 15.05 -11.65
C GLY A 123 7.28 14.18 -11.07
N PRO A 124 6.60 13.37 -11.92
CA PRO A 124 5.35 12.70 -11.55
C PRO A 124 5.51 11.43 -10.69
N PHE A 125 6.68 11.17 -10.15
CA PHE A 125 7.02 9.92 -9.45
C PHE A 125 6.68 9.91 -7.96
N ASN A 126 6.15 11.01 -7.40
CA ASN A 126 5.75 11.02 -6.00
C ASN A 126 4.64 10.00 -5.72
N LEU A 127 4.70 9.38 -4.55
CA LEU A 127 3.78 8.34 -4.11
C LEU A 127 2.99 8.83 -2.90
N MET A 128 1.67 8.87 -3.02
CA MET A 128 0.80 9.18 -1.89
C MET A 128 0.95 8.16 -0.76
N PRO A 129 0.79 8.54 0.52
CA PRO A 129 0.87 7.63 1.66
C PRO A 129 0.05 6.36 1.49
N SER A 130 -1.17 6.47 0.92
CA SER A 130 -2.02 5.30 0.64
C SER A 130 -1.35 4.27 -0.27
N GLY A 131 -0.53 4.71 -1.25
CA GLY A 131 0.25 3.84 -2.11
C GLY A 131 1.43 3.19 -1.39
N ALA A 132 2.11 3.92 -0.49
CA ALA A 132 3.17 3.37 0.34
C ALA A 132 2.63 2.30 1.31
N TYR A 133 1.47 2.55 1.95
CA TYR A 133 0.78 1.55 2.76
C TYR A 133 0.40 0.31 1.94
N ALA A 134 -0.18 0.49 0.75
CA ALA A 134 -0.56 -0.63 -0.12
C ALA A 134 0.66 -1.48 -0.51
N ALA A 135 1.79 -0.86 -0.86
CA ALA A 135 3.04 -1.55 -1.17
C ALA A 135 3.60 -2.33 0.03
N ALA A 136 3.56 -1.73 1.22
CA ALA A 136 4.03 -2.37 2.45
C ALA A 136 3.17 -3.57 2.85
N TYR A 137 1.86 -3.42 2.80
CA TYR A 137 0.92 -4.51 3.09
C TYR A 137 1.08 -5.68 2.12
N PHE A 138 1.21 -5.37 0.82
CA PHE A 138 1.50 -6.39 -0.19
C PHE A 138 2.81 -7.11 0.10
N ALA A 139 3.89 -6.37 0.39
CA ALA A 139 5.20 -6.95 0.63
C ALA A 139 5.21 -7.86 1.87
N VAL A 140 4.67 -7.41 3.00
CA VAL A 140 4.60 -8.22 4.23
C VAL A 140 3.73 -9.47 4.01
N HIS A 141 2.57 -9.31 3.36
CA HIS A 141 1.68 -10.42 3.07
C HIS A 141 2.32 -11.49 2.17
N ALA A 142 3.09 -11.04 1.15
CA ALA A 142 3.83 -11.95 0.26
C ALA A 142 4.98 -12.68 0.95
N MET A 143 5.61 -12.06 1.95
CA MET A 143 6.71 -12.66 2.73
C MET A 143 6.22 -13.57 3.87
N THR A 144 4.96 -13.46 4.27
CA THR A 144 4.37 -14.25 5.35
C THR A 144 3.46 -15.35 4.79
N ASP A 145 2.16 -15.20 4.91
CA ASP A 145 1.18 -16.16 4.42
C ASP A 145 0.14 -15.48 3.50
N PRO A 146 0.26 -15.64 2.18
CA PRO A 146 -0.67 -15.02 1.22
C PRO A 146 -2.11 -15.59 1.30
N SER A 147 -2.36 -16.63 2.09
CA SER A 147 -3.71 -17.19 2.30
C SER A 147 -4.52 -16.43 3.36
N ILE A 148 -3.88 -15.55 4.15
CA ILE A 148 -4.56 -14.75 5.17
C ILE A 148 -5.60 -13.83 4.50
N PRO A 149 -6.85 -13.80 4.99
CA PRO A 149 -7.87 -12.93 4.41
C PRO A 149 -7.48 -11.46 4.48
N THR A 150 -7.41 -10.78 3.32
CA THR A 150 -7.03 -9.37 3.22
C THR A 150 -8.16 -8.47 3.72
N ASN A 151 -7.99 -7.88 4.89
CA ASN A 151 -8.89 -6.90 5.48
C ASN A 151 -8.12 -5.98 6.44
N GLY A 152 -8.81 -5.00 7.07
CA GLY A 152 -8.16 -4.07 7.99
C GLY A 152 -7.47 -4.71 9.21
N GLY A 153 -7.84 -5.92 9.58
CA GLY A 153 -7.22 -6.65 10.70
C GLY A 153 -5.81 -7.11 10.38
N CYS A 154 -5.58 -7.69 9.20
CA CYS A 154 -4.25 -8.21 8.83
C CYS A 154 -3.17 -7.11 8.73
N PHE A 155 -3.56 -5.83 8.68
CA PHE A 155 -2.62 -4.71 8.58
C PHE A 155 -2.26 -4.09 9.94
N ARG A 156 -2.98 -4.42 11.03
CA ARG A 156 -2.74 -3.84 12.36
C ARG A 156 -1.34 -4.10 12.93
N PRO A 157 -0.68 -5.25 12.68
CA PRO A 157 0.68 -5.50 13.14
C PRO A 157 1.77 -4.76 12.34
N ILE A 158 1.40 -4.09 11.24
CA ILE A 158 2.34 -3.44 10.31
C ILE A 158 2.30 -1.93 10.53
N LYS A 159 3.43 -1.34 10.90
CA LYS A 159 3.56 0.09 11.13
C LYS A 159 4.53 0.71 10.13
N LEU A 160 4.17 1.87 9.59
CA LEU A 160 5.00 2.63 8.66
C LEU A 160 5.37 3.98 9.24
N VAL A 161 6.62 4.37 9.02
CA VAL A 161 7.13 5.73 9.20
C VAL A 161 7.37 6.31 7.81
N LEU A 162 6.57 7.32 7.45
CA LEU A 162 6.63 8.01 6.16
C LEU A 162 7.00 9.48 6.44
N PRO A 163 8.25 9.90 6.18
CA PRO A 163 8.67 11.27 6.45
C PRO A 163 7.85 12.26 5.63
N PRO A 164 7.41 13.39 6.21
CA PRO A 164 6.73 14.43 5.45
C PRO A 164 7.67 15.00 4.38
N LYS A 165 7.10 15.47 3.29
CA LYS A 165 7.81 16.01 2.11
C LYS A 165 8.78 15.04 1.44
N SER A 166 8.66 13.75 1.71
CA SER A 166 9.41 12.72 0.99
C SER A 166 8.64 12.23 -0.24
N ILE A 167 9.33 11.51 -1.14
CA ILE A 167 8.70 10.91 -2.32
C ILE A 167 7.59 9.91 -1.97
N VAL A 168 7.56 9.36 -0.75
CA VAL A 168 6.54 8.41 -0.25
C VAL A 168 5.46 9.09 0.61
N ASN A 169 5.61 10.38 0.89
CA ASN A 169 4.65 11.20 1.62
C ASN A 169 4.76 12.68 1.20
N PRO A 170 4.45 12.98 -0.07
CA PRO A 170 4.59 14.33 -0.62
C PRO A 170 3.50 15.27 -0.10
N GLU A 171 3.84 16.56 0.00
CA GLU A 171 2.90 17.67 0.22
C GLU A 171 2.49 18.32 -1.10
N GLU A 172 1.29 18.84 -1.18
CA GLU A 172 0.78 19.57 -2.35
C GLU A 172 1.54 20.90 -2.58
N PRO A 173 1.72 21.26 -3.85
CA PRO A 173 1.36 20.56 -5.08
C PRO A 173 2.47 19.59 -5.52
N ALA A 174 2.24 18.28 -5.46
CA ALA A 174 3.21 17.29 -5.92
C ALA A 174 2.57 16.40 -7.00
N PRO A 175 3.17 16.26 -8.19
CA PRO A 175 2.63 15.41 -9.23
C PRO A 175 2.83 13.93 -8.90
N VAL A 176 1.77 13.11 -9.09
CA VAL A 176 1.72 11.70 -8.67
C VAL A 176 1.31 10.75 -9.80
N ASN A 177 1.36 11.18 -11.05
CA ASN A 177 0.83 10.40 -12.19
C ASN A 177 1.59 9.09 -12.42
N ALA A 178 2.92 9.09 -12.25
CA ALA A 178 3.78 7.90 -12.40
C ALA A 178 4.01 7.13 -11.09
N ARG A 179 3.21 7.37 -10.05
CA ARG A 179 3.30 6.76 -8.71
C ARG A 179 3.44 5.23 -8.71
N THR A 180 2.91 4.55 -9.74
CA THR A 180 2.96 3.09 -9.83
C THR A 180 4.40 2.57 -9.92
N SER A 181 5.31 3.30 -10.59
CA SER A 181 6.72 2.94 -10.66
C SER A 181 7.37 3.01 -9.27
N THR A 182 7.13 4.09 -8.54
CA THR A 182 7.60 4.26 -7.17
C THR A 182 7.02 3.21 -6.23
N MET A 183 5.71 2.92 -6.34
CA MET A 183 5.04 1.91 -5.53
C MET A 183 5.65 0.51 -5.71
N LYS A 184 5.97 0.12 -6.96
CA LYS A 184 6.64 -1.15 -7.25
C LYS A 184 8.05 -1.20 -6.66
N ARG A 185 8.80 -0.10 -6.74
CA ARG A 185 10.14 0.02 -6.15
C ARG A 185 10.07 -0.07 -4.63
N VAL A 186 9.14 0.63 -4.00
CA VAL A 186 8.89 0.54 -2.55
C VAL A 186 8.60 -0.90 -2.12
N ALA A 187 7.71 -1.61 -2.80
CA ALA A 187 7.44 -3.02 -2.51
C ALA A 187 8.70 -3.88 -2.66
N GLY A 188 9.48 -3.67 -3.73
CA GLY A 188 10.76 -4.36 -3.96
C GLY A 188 11.79 -4.10 -2.85
N CYS A 189 11.90 -2.86 -2.37
CA CYS A 189 12.81 -2.52 -1.26
C CYS A 189 12.41 -3.24 0.04
N ILE A 190 11.13 -3.29 0.36
CA ILE A 190 10.64 -3.96 1.57
C ILE A 190 10.91 -5.48 1.50
N THR A 191 10.63 -6.11 0.36
CA THR A 191 10.91 -7.55 0.18
C THR A 191 12.41 -7.85 0.09
N GLY A 192 13.21 -6.93 -0.46
CA GLY A 192 14.66 -7.07 -0.58
C GLY A 192 15.40 -6.96 0.76
N ALA A 193 14.88 -6.23 1.73
CA ALA A 193 15.55 -6.01 3.00
C ALA A 193 15.84 -7.33 3.77
N PRO A 194 14.89 -8.25 4.00
CA PRO A 194 15.17 -9.54 4.65
C PRO A 194 15.99 -10.49 3.75
N VAL A 195 15.79 -10.46 2.43
CA VAL A 195 16.47 -11.37 1.48
C VAL A 195 17.95 -11.04 1.36
N SER A 196 18.36 -9.78 1.45
CA SER A 196 19.78 -9.39 1.39
C SER A 196 20.61 -10.02 2.50
N TYR A 197 20.01 -10.28 3.67
CA TYR A 197 20.68 -10.97 4.78
C TYR A 197 20.89 -12.47 4.49
N THR A 198 19.93 -13.15 3.90
CA THR A 198 20.05 -14.60 3.62
C THR A 198 21.06 -14.91 2.53
N HIS A 199 21.24 -14.01 1.55
CA HIS A 199 22.27 -14.17 0.50
C HIS A 199 23.69 -13.87 0.99
N LEU A 200 23.86 -13.02 2.01
CA LEU A 200 25.16 -12.73 2.61
C LEU A 200 25.66 -13.84 3.56
N THR A 201 24.77 -14.73 4.00
CA THR A 201 25.10 -15.82 4.94
C THR A 201 25.21 -17.20 4.28
N LEU A 202 25.07 -17.32 2.97
CA LEU A 202 25.41 -18.56 2.26
C LEU A 202 26.92 -18.77 2.34
N PRO A 203 27.42 -19.85 2.98
CA PRO A 203 28.84 -20.14 2.96
C PRO A 203 29.25 -20.36 1.52
N THR A 204 30.17 -19.52 1.05
CA THR A 204 30.89 -19.79 -0.18
C THR A 204 31.85 -20.97 0.10
N ASN A 205 31.35 -22.20 0.04
CA ASN A 205 32.19 -23.36 -0.08
C ASN A 205 32.88 -23.28 -1.46
N ARG A 206 33.96 -22.53 -1.52
CA ARG A 206 35.02 -22.76 -2.47
C ARG A 206 36.08 -23.62 -1.75
N GLU A 207 35.88 -24.91 -1.74
CA GLU A 207 36.99 -25.85 -1.70
C GLU A 207 37.23 -26.32 -3.13
N VAL A 208 38.40 -25.94 -3.62
CA VAL A 208 39.03 -26.44 -4.83
C VAL A 208 39.79 -27.72 -4.44
#